data_60dd9ca29357629f9f2b3185598a1c3f
#
_entry.id   60dd9ca29357629f9f2b3185598a1c3f
#
_cell.length_a   1.000
_cell.length_b   1.000
_cell.length_c   1.000
_cell.angle_alpha   90.00
_cell.angle_beta   90.00
_cell.angle_gamma   90.00
#
_symmetry.space_group_name_H-M   'P 1'
#
loop_
_entity.id
_entity.type
_entity.pdbx_description
1 polymer ?
#
loop_
_entity_poly.entity_id
_entity_poly.type
_entity_poly.pdbx_seq_one_letter_code
_entity_poly.pdbx_strand_id
1 'polypeptide(L)'
;MISVDQIVDLHLPQLQRHPWLSKGVRGLLRRLLHEQSFRSFAQAYPHLEGFPFVEQVLEHFAFSYAVRDNERERIPARGRVVIVANHPIGSLDGLALLNLVGGIRGDVKIVANGLLAALEPLQRLLLPVTVLGGRSGAGQLKAILEHLRGEG
;
A
#
# COMPACT_ATOMS: atom_id res chain seq x y z
N MET A 1 14.76 -0.78 0.41
CA MET A 1 13.84 0.00 -0.46
C MET A 1 13.86 -0.58 -1.85
N ILE A 2 12.74 -1.07 -2.36
CA ILE A 2 12.65 -1.69 -3.69
C ILE A 2 12.65 -0.58 -4.74
N SER A 3 13.56 -0.69 -5.71
CA SER A 3 13.58 0.20 -6.88
C SER A 3 12.63 -0.31 -7.96
N VAL A 4 12.19 0.60 -8.87
CA VAL A 4 11.41 0.21 -10.06
C VAL A 4 12.12 -0.88 -10.86
N ASP A 5 13.45 -0.88 -10.87
CA ASP A 5 14.25 -1.89 -11.56
C ASP A 5 14.04 -3.28 -10.95
N GLN A 6 14.05 -3.39 -9.63
CA GLN A 6 13.79 -4.65 -8.92
C GLN A 6 12.36 -5.16 -9.17
N ILE A 7 11.39 -4.24 -9.25
CA ILE A 7 9.99 -4.57 -9.56
C ILE A 7 9.85 -5.14 -10.97
N VAL A 8 10.45 -4.47 -11.95
CA VAL A 8 10.41 -4.89 -13.35
C VAL A 8 11.13 -6.23 -13.51
N ASP A 9 12.28 -6.42 -12.87
CA ASP A 9 13.06 -7.66 -12.96
C ASP A 9 12.32 -8.85 -12.33
N LEU A 10 11.58 -8.61 -11.25
CA LEU A 10 10.84 -9.65 -10.53
C LEU A 10 9.54 -10.05 -11.23
N HIS A 11 8.80 -9.08 -11.79
CA HIS A 11 7.44 -9.29 -12.29
C HIS A 11 7.34 -9.34 -13.81
N LEU A 12 8.34 -8.82 -14.52
CA LEU A 12 8.36 -8.77 -15.97
C LEU A 12 9.70 -9.27 -16.56
N PRO A 13 10.12 -10.52 -16.23
CA PRO A 13 11.41 -11.06 -16.69
C PRO A 13 11.52 -11.12 -18.22
N GLN A 14 10.39 -11.17 -18.92
CA GLN A 14 10.35 -11.18 -20.39
C GLN A 14 10.86 -9.85 -21.02
N LEU A 15 10.77 -8.73 -20.29
CA LEU A 15 11.27 -7.43 -20.74
C LEU A 15 12.79 -7.36 -20.77
N GLN A 16 13.48 -8.25 -20.08
CA GLN A 16 14.95 -8.34 -20.14
C GLN A 16 15.46 -8.74 -21.54
N ARG A 17 14.62 -9.42 -22.34
CA ARG A 17 14.96 -9.82 -23.73
C ARG A 17 14.91 -8.64 -24.72
N HIS A 18 14.32 -7.50 -24.34
CA HIS A 18 14.17 -6.34 -25.21
C HIS A 18 14.64 -5.05 -24.49
N PRO A 19 15.95 -4.74 -24.52
CA PRO A 19 16.53 -3.68 -23.69
C PRO A 19 15.96 -2.28 -23.93
N TRP A 20 15.54 -1.97 -25.16
CA TRP A 20 14.93 -0.68 -25.48
C TRP A 20 13.49 -0.55 -24.92
N LEU A 21 12.69 -1.61 -24.98
CA LEU A 21 11.36 -1.68 -24.37
C LEU A 21 11.48 -1.61 -22.84
N SER A 22 12.44 -2.33 -22.28
CA SER A 22 12.73 -2.31 -20.86
C SER A 22 13.05 -0.89 -20.36
N LYS A 23 13.91 -0.14 -21.08
CA LYS A 23 14.22 1.26 -20.75
C LYS A 23 12.98 2.16 -20.77
N GLY A 24 12.13 2.03 -21.81
CA GLY A 24 10.90 2.81 -21.93
C GLY A 24 9.91 2.52 -20.80
N VAL A 25 9.68 1.24 -20.51
CA VAL A 25 8.77 0.81 -19.43
C VAL A 25 9.29 1.25 -18.06
N ARG A 26 10.58 1.09 -17.80
CA ARG A 26 11.20 1.54 -16.53
C ARG A 26 11.09 3.07 -16.38
N GLY A 27 11.37 3.83 -17.45
CA GLY A 27 11.23 5.28 -17.44
C GLY A 27 9.78 5.73 -17.17
N LEU A 28 8.81 5.10 -17.82
CA LEU A 28 7.40 5.37 -17.62
C LEU A 28 6.97 5.02 -16.18
N LEU A 29 7.36 3.85 -15.67
CA LEU A 29 7.05 3.42 -14.31
C LEU A 29 7.70 4.32 -13.26
N ARG A 30 8.96 4.73 -13.44
CA ARG A 30 9.63 5.69 -12.55
C ARG A 30 8.88 7.02 -12.49
N ARG A 31 8.37 7.48 -13.65
CA ARG A 31 7.59 8.72 -13.73
C ARG A 31 6.20 8.58 -13.10
N LEU A 32 5.51 7.48 -13.34
CA LEU A 32 4.19 7.19 -12.77
C LEU A 32 4.24 6.96 -11.25
N LEU A 33 5.28 6.28 -10.78
CA LEU A 33 5.46 5.98 -9.36
C LEU A 33 6.16 7.10 -8.59
N HIS A 34 6.51 8.22 -9.23
CA HIS A 34 7.21 9.36 -8.60
C HIS A 34 8.42 8.89 -7.76
N GLU A 35 9.20 7.94 -8.30
CA GLU A 35 10.28 7.26 -7.55
C GLU A 35 11.26 8.25 -6.89
N GLN A 36 11.59 9.36 -7.57
CA GLN A 36 12.49 10.37 -7.00
C GLN A 36 11.85 11.07 -5.79
N SER A 37 10.56 11.43 -5.87
CA SER A 37 9.84 12.05 -4.76
C SER A 37 9.73 11.11 -3.58
N PHE A 38 9.51 9.81 -3.85
CA PHE A 38 9.46 8.79 -2.81
C PHE A 38 10.81 8.54 -2.14
N ARG A 39 11.91 8.61 -2.91
CA ARG A 39 13.28 8.49 -2.36
C ARG A 39 13.64 9.67 -1.48
N SER A 40 13.37 10.89 -1.95
CA SER A 40 13.61 12.11 -1.15
C SER A 40 12.77 12.11 0.13
N PHE A 41 11.52 11.69 0.03
CA PHE A 41 10.63 11.50 1.18
C PHE A 41 11.22 10.50 2.20
N ALA A 42 11.60 9.30 1.75
CA ALA A 42 12.14 8.27 2.64
C ALA A 42 13.48 8.69 3.30
N GLN A 43 14.27 9.55 2.64
CA GLN A 43 15.48 10.13 3.20
C GLN A 43 15.18 11.21 4.23
N ALA A 44 14.14 12.01 4.02
CA ALA A 44 13.74 13.08 4.92
C ALA A 44 13.09 12.54 6.20
N TYR A 45 12.38 11.40 6.12
CA TYR A 45 11.60 10.83 7.22
C TYR A 45 11.95 9.36 7.53
N PRO A 46 13.22 9.02 7.81
CA PRO A 46 13.65 7.63 7.99
C PRO A 46 13.12 6.97 9.27
N HIS A 47 12.57 7.76 10.18
CA HIS A 47 12.08 7.32 11.49
C HIS A 47 10.55 7.10 11.52
N LEU A 48 9.85 7.44 10.43
CA LEU A 48 8.39 7.29 10.41
C LEU A 48 7.97 5.87 10.01
N GLU A 49 7.08 5.29 10.81
CA GLU A 49 6.45 3.99 10.56
C GLU A 49 4.95 4.05 10.85
N GLY A 50 4.19 3.13 10.26
CA GLY A 50 2.76 3.00 10.51
C GLY A 50 1.95 4.22 10.07
N PHE A 51 0.99 4.64 10.90
CA PHE A 51 0.10 5.77 10.58
C PHE A 51 0.82 7.11 10.44
N PRO A 52 1.81 7.48 11.27
CA PRO A 52 2.60 8.70 11.05
C PRO A 52 3.29 8.75 9.67
N PHE A 53 3.74 7.60 9.17
CA PHE A 53 4.28 7.52 7.82
C PHE A 53 3.19 7.76 6.77
N VAL A 54 2.00 7.18 6.95
CA VAL A 54 0.86 7.37 6.03
C VAL A 54 0.44 8.84 5.96
N GLU A 55 0.29 9.50 7.11
CA GLU A 55 -0.05 10.93 7.19
C GLU A 55 0.98 11.78 6.45
N GLN A 56 2.26 11.55 6.72
CA GLN A 56 3.32 12.33 6.11
C GLN A 56 3.44 12.09 4.60
N VAL A 57 3.14 10.89 4.11
CA VAL A 57 3.06 10.61 2.67
C VAL A 57 1.92 11.42 2.04
N LEU A 58 0.73 11.41 2.62
CA LEU A 58 -0.41 12.16 2.09
C LEU A 58 -0.12 13.68 2.06
N GLU A 59 0.49 14.20 3.11
CA GLU A 59 0.92 15.60 3.19
C GLU A 59 1.96 15.95 2.12
N HIS A 60 3.00 15.12 1.99
CA HIS A 60 4.07 15.33 1.00
C HIS A 60 3.55 15.39 -0.44
N PHE A 61 2.56 14.57 -0.76
CA PHE A 61 1.93 14.56 -2.07
C PHE A 61 0.76 15.56 -2.20
N ALA A 62 0.52 16.39 -1.19
CA ALA A 62 -0.62 17.31 -1.10
C ALA A 62 -1.95 16.61 -1.40
N PHE A 63 -2.07 15.34 -0.98
CA PHE A 63 -3.25 14.53 -1.21
C PHE A 63 -4.23 14.72 -0.05
N SER A 64 -5.38 15.32 -0.34
CA SER A 64 -6.44 15.53 0.63
C SER A 64 -7.71 14.77 0.24
N TYR A 65 -8.48 14.40 1.24
CA TYR A 65 -9.79 13.78 1.06
C TYR A 65 -10.78 14.41 2.04
N ALA A 66 -12.04 14.39 1.66
CA ALA A 66 -13.13 14.86 2.51
C ALA A 66 -14.14 13.74 2.74
N VAL A 67 -14.57 13.57 3.98
CA VAL A 67 -15.58 12.61 4.38
C VAL A 67 -16.61 13.31 5.23
N ARG A 68 -17.89 13.07 4.97
CA ARG A 68 -18.97 13.62 5.77
C ARG A 68 -19.03 12.93 7.13
N ASP A 69 -19.40 13.66 8.17
CA ASP A 69 -19.46 13.12 9.53
C ASP A 69 -20.37 11.89 9.64
N ASN A 70 -21.52 11.93 8.99
CA ASN A 70 -22.47 10.81 8.95
C ASN A 70 -21.93 9.57 8.20
N GLU A 71 -20.95 9.73 7.32
CA GLU A 71 -20.27 8.62 6.63
C GLU A 71 -19.15 8.05 7.50
N ARG A 72 -18.43 8.93 8.19
CA ARG A 72 -17.39 8.54 9.14
C ARG A 72 -17.95 7.73 10.31
N GLU A 73 -19.11 8.09 10.82
CA GLU A 73 -19.82 7.38 11.90
C GLU A 73 -20.24 5.95 11.53
N ARG A 74 -20.31 5.63 10.23
CA ARG A 74 -20.62 4.27 9.76
C ARG A 74 -19.45 3.31 9.85
N ILE A 75 -18.23 3.80 10.08
CA ILE A 75 -17.06 2.97 10.26
C ILE A 75 -17.08 2.42 11.69
N PRO A 76 -17.22 1.11 11.90
CA PRO A 76 -17.29 0.54 13.24
C PRO A 76 -15.96 0.71 13.98
N ALA A 77 -16.01 1.27 15.19
CA ALA A 77 -14.83 1.43 16.02
C ALA A 77 -14.35 0.10 16.65
N ARG A 78 -15.21 -0.92 16.69
CA ARG A 78 -14.92 -2.24 17.28
C ARG A 78 -15.57 -3.37 16.48
N GLY A 79 -15.09 -4.59 16.71
CA GLY A 79 -15.60 -5.80 16.09
C GLY A 79 -15.01 -6.06 14.71
N ARG A 80 -15.32 -7.21 14.16
CA ARG A 80 -14.80 -7.69 12.88
C ARG A 80 -15.42 -6.95 11.71
N VAL A 81 -14.60 -6.36 10.88
CA VAL A 81 -15.06 -5.59 9.72
C VAL A 81 -14.13 -5.85 8.53
N VAL A 82 -14.71 -5.94 7.35
CA VAL A 82 -13.99 -5.92 6.08
C VAL A 82 -14.49 -4.73 5.29
N ILE A 83 -13.61 -3.78 5.00
CA ILE A 83 -13.90 -2.60 4.20
C ILE A 83 -13.40 -2.87 2.78
N VAL A 84 -14.28 -2.71 1.81
CA VAL A 84 -13.97 -2.87 0.39
C VAL A 84 -14.17 -1.53 -0.31
N ALA A 85 -13.15 -1.10 -1.06
CA ALA A 85 -13.20 0.13 -1.83
C ALA A 85 -12.53 -0.06 -3.19
N ASN A 86 -13.02 0.67 -4.19
CA ASN A 86 -12.27 0.88 -5.41
C ASN A 86 -11.18 1.93 -5.16
N HIS A 87 -10.04 1.79 -5.84
CA HIS A 87 -8.91 2.74 -5.71
C HIS A 87 -8.34 3.10 -7.08
N PRO A 88 -9.05 3.94 -7.85
CA PRO A 88 -8.69 4.26 -9.24
C PRO A 88 -7.38 5.06 -9.37
N ILE A 89 -6.98 5.80 -8.36
CA ILE A 89 -5.72 6.57 -8.33
C ILE A 89 -4.53 5.69 -7.90
N GLY A 90 -4.81 4.56 -7.24
CA GLY A 90 -3.81 3.59 -6.82
C GLY A 90 -3.36 3.74 -5.36
N SER A 91 -2.04 3.93 -5.13
CA SER A 91 -1.49 3.87 -3.76
C SER A 91 -2.04 4.94 -2.83
N LEU A 92 -2.28 6.16 -3.32
CA LEU A 92 -2.68 7.29 -2.48
C LEU A 92 -4.10 7.15 -1.93
N ASP A 93 -5.06 6.65 -2.72
CA ASP A 93 -6.42 6.38 -2.21
C ASP A 93 -6.41 5.26 -1.17
N GLY A 94 -5.58 4.22 -1.37
CA GLY A 94 -5.40 3.17 -0.37
C GLY A 94 -4.83 3.70 0.95
N LEU A 95 -3.84 4.60 0.88
CA LEU A 95 -3.27 5.25 2.06
C LEU A 95 -4.29 6.21 2.72
N ALA A 96 -5.08 6.95 1.93
CA ALA A 96 -6.12 7.82 2.46
C ALA A 96 -7.21 7.03 3.20
N LEU A 97 -7.65 5.89 2.63
CA LEU A 97 -8.59 5.01 3.30
C LEU A 97 -8.00 4.43 4.59
N LEU A 98 -6.74 4.01 4.56
CA LEU A 98 -6.03 3.50 5.73
C LEU A 98 -5.91 4.57 6.82
N ASN A 99 -5.61 5.82 6.44
CA ASN A 99 -5.56 6.95 7.36
C ASN A 99 -6.92 7.27 7.97
N LEU A 100 -7.98 7.29 7.15
CA LEU A 100 -9.35 7.52 7.61
C LEU A 100 -9.78 6.47 8.64
N VAL A 101 -9.61 5.20 8.31
CA VAL A 101 -10.02 4.11 9.20
C VAL A 101 -9.12 4.05 10.44
N GLY A 102 -7.81 4.26 10.27
CA GLY A 102 -6.83 4.32 11.35
C GLY A 102 -7.09 5.41 12.37
N GLY A 103 -7.69 6.54 11.95
CA GLY A 103 -8.15 7.60 12.86
C GLY A 103 -9.37 7.22 13.71
N ILE A 104 -10.03 6.09 13.42
CA ILE A 104 -11.19 5.58 14.16
C ILE A 104 -10.81 4.34 14.98
N ARG A 105 -10.02 3.44 14.39
CA ARG A 105 -9.55 2.20 15.00
C ARG A 105 -8.09 1.91 14.64
N GLY A 106 -7.30 1.58 15.64
CA GLY A 106 -5.86 1.35 15.47
C GLY A 106 -5.46 -0.07 15.01
N ASP A 107 -6.43 -0.99 14.96
CA ASP A 107 -6.22 -2.41 14.62
C ASP A 107 -6.38 -2.70 13.12
N VAL A 108 -6.66 -1.68 12.29
CA VAL A 108 -6.86 -1.83 10.86
C VAL A 108 -5.58 -2.28 10.15
N LYS A 109 -5.76 -3.20 9.18
CA LYS A 109 -4.72 -3.60 8.23
C LYS A 109 -5.26 -3.57 6.81
N ILE A 110 -4.39 -3.24 5.86
CA ILE A 110 -4.72 -3.27 4.44
C ILE A 110 -4.23 -4.57 3.80
N VAL A 111 -5.11 -5.24 3.09
CA VAL A 111 -4.73 -6.37 2.23
C VAL A 111 -4.13 -5.82 0.96
N ALA A 112 -2.85 -6.05 0.74
CA ALA A 112 -2.10 -5.47 -0.37
C ALA A 112 -1.24 -6.49 -1.09
N ASN A 113 -0.87 -6.18 -2.33
CA ASN A 113 0.07 -7.02 -3.07
C ASN A 113 1.48 -6.98 -2.45
N GLY A 114 2.28 -8.02 -2.72
CA GLY A 114 3.62 -8.14 -2.18
C GLY A 114 4.58 -6.99 -2.50
N LEU A 115 4.23 -6.15 -3.48
CA LEU A 115 5.01 -4.97 -3.84
C LEU A 115 4.99 -3.91 -2.74
N LEU A 116 3.82 -3.67 -2.15
CA LEU A 116 3.67 -2.75 -1.01
C LEU A 116 4.28 -3.34 0.26
N ALA A 117 4.32 -4.66 0.40
CA ALA A 117 4.96 -5.33 1.53
C ALA A 117 6.48 -5.06 1.63
N ALA A 118 7.09 -4.59 0.55
CA ALA A 118 8.48 -4.17 0.54
C ALA A 118 8.73 -2.76 1.11
N LEU A 119 7.67 -2.02 1.40
CA LEU A 119 7.78 -0.74 2.09
C LEU A 119 7.83 -1.00 3.60
N GLU A 120 9.05 -1.06 4.14
CA GLU A 120 9.30 -1.31 5.57
C GLU A 120 8.42 -0.48 6.50
N PRO A 121 8.23 0.84 6.29
CA PRO A 121 7.40 1.65 7.17
C PRO A 121 5.93 1.24 7.25
N LEU A 122 5.41 0.52 6.24
CA LEU A 122 4.02 0.06 6.18
C LEU A 122 3.82 -1.38 6.63
N GLN A 123 4.89 -2.15 6.87
CA GLN A 123 4.79 -3.60 7.12
C GLN A 123 3.80 -3.96 8.23
N ARG A 124 3.74 -3.16 9.30
CA ARG A 124 2.83 -3.38 10.43
C ARG A 124 1.35 -3.19 10.07
N LEU A 125 1.07 -2.43 9.00
CA LEU A 125 -0.28 -2.13 8.52
C LEU A 125 -0.70 -3.01 7.33
N LEU A 126 0.18 -3.92 6.88
CA LEU A 126 -0.06 -4.73 5.68
C LEU A 126 -0.35 -6.19 6.01
N LEU A 127 -1.30 -6.75 5.27
CA LEU A 127 -1.47 -8.19 5.10
C LEU A 127 -1.13 -8.52 3.64
N PRO A 128 0.08 -9.01 3.36
CA PRO A 128 0.53 -9.21 1.99
C PRO A 128 -0.18 -10.38 1.33
N VAL A 129 -0.66 -10.18 0.10
CA VAL A 129 -1.25 -11.23 -0.73
C VAL A 129 -0.57 -11.29 -2.10
N THR A 130 -0.50 -12.48 -2.67
CA THR A 130 0.03 -12.69 -4.03
C THR A 130 -1.12 -12.64 -5.01
N VAL A 131 -1.19 -11.57 -5.83
CA VAL A 131 -2.28 -11.34 -6.80
C VAL A 131 -1.93 -11.87 -8.19
N LEU A 132 -0.63 -11.92 -8.55
CA LEU A 132 -0.18 -12.29 -9.89
C LEU A 132 0.45 -13.69 -9.89
N GLY A 133 -0.24 -14.65 -10.52
CA GLY A 133 0.34 -15.92 -10.98
C GLY A 133 0.74 -16.95 -9.91
N GLY A 134 0.48 -16.68 -8.64
CA GLY A 134 0.71 -17.62 -7.56
C GLY A 134 -0.61 -18.15 -6.99
N ARG A 135 -0.63 -19.43 -6.56
CA ARG A 135 -1.70 -19.93 -5.71
C ARG A 135 -1.72 -19.03 -4.46
N SER A 136 -2.80 -18.30 -4.25
CA SER A 136 -3.03 -17.59 -2.98
C SER A 136 -2.79 -18.59 -1.87
N GLY A 137 -1.65 -18.45 -1.18
CA GLY A 137 -1.23 -19.49 -0.27
C GLY A 137 -2.25 -19.58 0.87
N ALA A 138 -2.59 -20.79 1.28
CA ALA A 138 -3.44 -21.02 2.46
C ALA A 138 -2.93 -20.22 3.67
N GLY A 139 -1.63 -19.94 3.75
CA GLY A 139 -1.01 -19.10 4.78
C GLY A 139 -1.44 -17.62 4.73
N GLN A 140 -1.64 -17.04 3.54
CA GLN A 140 -2.08 -15.65 3.40
C GLN A 140 -3.54 -15.47 3.85
N LEU A 141 -4.41 -16.40 3.43
CA LEU A 141 -5.79 -16.42 3.89
C LEU A 141 -5.86 -16.66 5.41
N LYS A 142 -5.02 -17.54 5.93
CA LYS A 142 -4.93 -17.80 7.37
C LYS A 142 -4.57 -16.53 8.14
N ALA A 143 -3.58 -15.75 7.69
CA ALA A 143 -3.18 -14.49 8.34
C ALA A 143 -4.33 -13.46 8.37
N ILE A 144 -5.10 -13.35 7.28
CA ILE A 144 -6.30 -12.49 7.23
C ILE A 144 -7.36 -12.97 8.23
N LEU A 145 -7.63 -14.28 8.26
CA LEU A 145 -8.62 -14.85 9.19
C LEU A 145 -8.17 -14.74 10.65
N GLU A 146 -6.89 -14.88 10.94
CA GLU A 146 -6.34 -14.70 12.29
C GLU A 146 -6.47 -13.24 12.74
N HIS A 147 -6.21 -12.28 11.87
CA HIS A 147 -6.42 -10.87 12.17
C HIS A 147 -7.89 -10.59 12.49
N LEU A 148 -8.81 -11.04 11.64
CA LEU A 148 -10.25 -10.89 11.88
C LEU A 148 -10.73 -11.61 13.15
N ARG A 149 -10.11 -12.72 13.54
CA ARG A 149 -10.44 -13.42 14.80
C ARG A 149 -10.01 -12.65 16.04
N GLY A 150 -8.95 -11.85 15.93
CA GLY A 150 -8.50 -10.91 16.95
C GLY A 150 -9.36 -9.67 17.11
N GLU A 151 -10.52 -9.59 16.40
CA GLU A 151 -11.44 -8.45 16.37
C GLU A 151 -10.90 -7.22 15.62
N GLY A 152 -9.87 -7.44 14.80
CA GLY A 152 -9.31 -6.46 13.87
C GLY A 152 -10.02 -6.40 12.53
#